data_0c4cc197c440ab9c6e60235b0ed232df
#
_entry.id   0c4cc197c440ab9c6e60235b0ed232df
#
_cell.length_a   1.000
_cell.length_b   1.000
_cell.length_c   1.000
_cell.angle_alpha   90.00
_cell.angle_beta   90.00
_cell.angle_gamma   90.00
#
_symmetry.space_group_name_H-M   'P 1'
#
loop_
_entity.id
_entity.type
_entity.pdbx_description
1 polymer ?
#
loop_
_entity_poly.entity_id
_entity_poly.type
_entity_poly.pdbx_seq_one_letter_code
_entity_poly.pdbx_strand_id
1 'polypeptide(L)'
;KERLPVNAPVILSNGASIYDFATEKSLWLKHLPPLAPRHLAQVCRAFPQVGFEAYHQDEVFTFRANEVTRHHLTRCHLTGVPRAIEAMPVPWIKVILQHPDPGMLQQVQTYVRTQWPEDYDVTFSNPYLLEVTAKGANKGLSVLWVANHLQVKREDIYCVGNGLNDI
;
A
#
# COMPACT_ATOMS: atom_id res chain seq x y z
N LYS A 1 10.08 23.32 1.58
CA LYS A 1 10.02 21.89 1.22
C LYS A 1 11.34 21.55 0.57
N GLU A 2 12.19 20.81 1.28
CA GLU A 2 13.41 20.26 0.70
C GLU A 2 12.99 19.31 -0.42
N ARG A 3 13.46 19.57 -1.64
CA ARG A 3 13.27 18.65 -2.75
C ARG A 3 14.36 17.59 -2.67
N LEU A 4 13.98 16.33 -2.54
CA LEU A 4 14.92 15.24 -2.73
C LEU A 4 15.50 15.35 -4.14
N PRO A 5 16.83 15.27 -4.32
CA PRO A 5 17.46 15.28 -5.63
C PRO A 5 17.24 13.92 -6.32
N VAL A 6 16.03 13.73 -6.85
CA VAL A 6 15.64 12.50 -7.52
C VAL A 6 16.12 12.56 -8.96
N ASN A 7 16.92 11.57 -9.37
CA ASN A 7 17.51 11.46 -10.73
C ASN A 7 17.02 10.21 -11.48
N ALA A 8 16.04 9.52 -10.96
CA ALA A 8 15.46 8.30 -11.54
C ALA A 8 13.97 8.19 -11.16
N PRO A 9 13.19 7.31 -11.81
CA PRO A 9 11.82 7.03 -11.42
C PRO A 9 11.72 6.56 -9.96
N VAL A 10 10.66 6.98 -9.27
CA VAL A 10 10.42 6.69 -7.85
C VAL A 10 9.35 5.62 -7.70
N ILE A 11 9.64 4.63 -6.86
CA ILE A 11 8.68 3.59 -6.48
C ILE A 11 7.83 4.12 -5.33
N LEU A 12 6.52 4.12 -5.52
CA LEU A 12 5.53 4.63 -4.59
C LEU A 12 4.55 3.52 -4.18
N SER A 13 3.78 3.78 -3.11
CA SER A 13 2.69 2.91 -2.65
C SER A 13 3.12 1.44 -2.47
N ASN A 14 4.28 1.21 -1.82
CA ASN A 14 4.86 -0.13 -1.61
C ASN A 14 5.10 -0.94 -2.88
N GLY A 15 5.33 -0.27 -4.02
CA GLY A 15 5.55 -0.92 -5.29
C GLY A 15 4.31 -0.97 -6.19
N ALA A 16 3.18 -0.38 -5.79
CA ALA A 16 1.99 -0.32 -6.64
C ALA A 16 2.05 0.78 -7.69
N SER A 17 2.99 1.72 -7.60
CA SER A 17 3.17 2.79 -8.58
C SER A 17 4.65 3.11 -8.79
N ILE A 18 5.01 3.45 -10.02
CA ILE A 18 6.32 3.99 -10.39
C ILE A 18 6.09 5.29 -11.16
N TYR A 19 6.67 6.37 -10.65
CA TYR A 19 6.46 7.71 -11.17
C TYR A 19 7.79 8.38 -11.54
N ASP A 20 7.86 8.98 -12.72
CA ASP A 20 9.00 9.76 -13.16
C ASP A 20 8.70 11.25 -12.97
N PHE A 21 9.39 11.86 -12.00
CA PHE A 21 9.25 13.30 -11.70
C PHE A 21 9.91 14.20 -12.75
N ALA A 22 10.84 13.68 -13.55
CA ALA A 22 11.46 14.46 -14.61
C ALA A 22 10.53 14.69 -15.80
N THR A 23 9.73 13.68 -16.13
CA THR A 23 8.76 13.73 -17.23
C THR A 23 7.32 13.95 -16.77
N GLU A 24 7.10 13.97 -15.43
CA GLU A 24 5.77 14.06 -14.80
C GLU A 24 4.80 12.96 -15.25
N LYS A 25 5.33 11.72 -15.43
CA LYS A 25 4.54 10.59 -15.92
C LYS A 25 4.53 9.42 -14.94
N SER A 26 3.36 8.80 -14.82
CA SER A 26 3.25 7.46 -14.25
C SER A 26 3.77 6.46 -15.29
N LEU A 27 4.85 5.76 -14.95
CA LEU A 27 5.46 4.74 -15.84
C LEU A 27 4.80 3.38 -15.63
N TRP A 28 4.31 3.13 -14.43
CA TRP A 28 3.63 1.90 -14.06
C TRP A 28 2.67 2.13 -12.90
N LEU A 29 1.51 1.52 -12.96
CA LEU A 29 0.49 1.61 -11.93
C LEU A 29 -0.32 0.31 -11.90
N LYS A 30 -0.41 -0.30 -10.72
CA LYS A 30 -1.19 -1.52 -10.52
C LYS A 30 -2.25 -1.29 -9.44
N HIS A 31 -3.49 -1.32 -9.86
CA HIS A 31 -4.62 -1.20 -8.95
C HIS A 31 -4.98 -2.54 -8.32
N LEU A 32 -5.59 -2.49 -7.16
CA LEU A 32 -6.23 -3.65 -6.54
C LEU A 32 -7.31 -4.22 -7.48
N PRO A 33 -7.59 -5.54 -7.39
CA PRO A 33 -8.63 -6.16 -8.22
C PRO A 33 -9.99 -5.47 -8.04
N PRO A 34 -10.88 -5.50 -9.05
CA PRO A 34 -12.22 -4.89 -8.98
C PRO A 34 -13.06 -5.39 -7.81
N LEU A 35 -12.81 -6.62 -7.33
CA LEU A 35 -13.50 -7.20 -6.17
C LEU A 35 -12.93 -6.75 -4.81
N ALA A 36 -11.86 -5.97 -4.79
CA ALA A 36 -11.21 -5.52 -3.54
C ALA A 36 -12.17 -4.83 -2.55
N PRO A 37 -13.10 -3.94 -2.96
CA PRO A 37 -14.04 -3.35 -2.03
C PRO A 37 -14.90 -4.41 -1.30
N ARG A 38 -15.37 -5.42 -2.02
CA ARG A 38 -16.16 -6.53 -1.46
C ARG A 38 -15.33 -7.41 -0.52
N HIS A 39 -14.13 -7.79 -0.94
CA HIS A 39 -13.22 -8.62 -0.14
C HIS A 39 -12.81 -7.91 1.16
N LEU A 40 -12.40 -6.65 1.05
CA LEU A 40 -11.92 -5.88 2.21
C LEU A 40 -13.05 -5.41 3.12
N ALA A 41 -14.27 -5.21 2.62
CA ALA A 41 -15.46 -5.07 3.47
C ALA A 41 -15.73 -6.35 4.27
N GLN A 42 -15.48 -7.54 3.69
CA GLN A 42 -15.58 -8.81 4.41
C GLN A 42 -14.51 -8.91 5.53
N VAL A 43 -13.27 -8.46 5.27
CA VAL A 43 -12.23 -8.34 6.31
C VAL A 43 -12.72 -7.45 7.45
N CYS A 44 -13.24 -6.26 7.15
CA CYS A 44 -13.73 -5.34 8.19
C CYS A 44 -14.94 -5.87 8.95
N ARG A 45 -15.73 -6.77 8.37
CA ARG A 45 -16.80 -7.48 9.10
C ARG A 45 -16.25 -8.55 10.04
N ALA A 46 -15.25 -9.30 9.61
CA ALA A 46 -14.59 -10.33 10.42
C ALA A 46 -13.74 -9.72 11.54
N PHE A 47 -13.19 -8.53 11.33
CA PHE A 47 -12.30 -7.82 12.27
C PHE A 47 -12.83 -6.39 12.50
N PRO A 48 -13.91 -6.20 13.28
CA PRO A 48 -14.61 -4.91 13.41
C PRO A 48 -13.79 -3.81 14.10
N GLN A 49 -12.71 -4.14 14.77
CA GLN A 49 -11.83 -3.19 15.49
C GLN A 49 -10.72 -2.59 14.60
N VAL A 50 -10.54 -3.12 13.39
CA VAL A 50 -9.49 -2.69 12.48
C VAL A 50 -9.89 -1.38 11.80
N GLY A 51 -8.99 -0.38 11.85
CA GLY A 51 -9.07 0.83 11.06
C GLY A 51 -8.72 0.56 9.60
N PHE A 52 -9.25 1.37 8.70
CA PHE A 52 -9.13 1.15 7.27
C PHE A 52 -8.85 2.46 6.54
N GLU A 53 -7.85 2.45 5.67
CA GLU A 53 -7.56 3.51 4.70
C GLU A 53 -7.52 2.92 3.29
N ALA A 54 -8.25 3.52 2.33
CA ALA A 54 -8.14 3.22 0.90
C ALA A 54 -7.57 4.42 0.15
N TYR A 55 -6.67 4.15 -0.76
CA TYR A 55 -5.99 5.16 -1.59
C TYR A 55 -6.52 5.10 -3.01
N HIS A 56 -7.18 6.18 -3.44
CA HIS A 56 -7.72 6.36 -4.78
C HIS A 56 -7.21 7.69 -5.34
N GLN A 57 -6.44 7.64 -6.43
CA GLN A 57 -5.76 8.82 -6.97
C GLN A 57 -4.98 9.57 -5.86
N ASP A 58 -5.26 10.85 -5.64
CA ASP A 58 -4.62 11.69 -4.63
C ASP A 58 -5.42 11.77 -3.33
N GLU A 59 -6.51 11.00 -3.19
CA GLU A 59 -7.40 11.01 -2.04
C GLU A 59 -7.22 9.76 -1.16
N VAL A 60 -7.42 9.97 0.15
CA VAL A 60 -7.43 8.89 1.14
C VAL A 60 -8.82 8.81 1.77
N PHE A 61 -9.45 7.67 1.65
CA PHE A 61 -10.75 7.40 2.27
C PHE A 61 -10.56 6.54 3.52
N THR A 62 -11.29 6.83 4.58
CA THR A 62 -11.18 6.11 5.84
C THR A 62 -12.51 5.47 6.24
N PHE A 63 -12.40 4.30 6.88
CA PHE A 63 -13.52 3.64 7.53
C PHE A 63 -13.08 3.14 8.91
N ARG A 64 -13.89 3.39 9.94
CA ARG A 64 -13.59 3.04 11.34
C ARG A 64 -12.20 3.54 11.78
N ALA A 65 -11.86 4.79 11.44
CA ALA A 65 -10.60 5.40 11.82
C ALA A 65 -10.36 5.31 13.33
N ASN A 66 -9.31 4.59 13.75
CA ASN A 66 -8.86 4.46 15.13
C ASN A 66 -7.71 5.44 15.44
N GLU A 67 -7.07 5.31 16.60
CA GLU A 67 -5.94 6.17 16.98
C GLU A 67 -4.72 5.99 16.06
N VAL A 68 -4.44 4.73 15.62
CA VAL A 68 -3.35 4.44 14.69
C VAL A 68 -3.61 5.10 13.35
N THR A 69 -4.85 5.03 12.83
CA THR A 69 -5.26 5.73 11.60
C THR A 69 -5.00 7.22 11.72
N ARG A 70 -5.48 7.87 12.79
CA ARG A 70 -5.27 9.31 12.99
C ARG A 70 -3.80 9.69 13.08
N HIS A 71 -3.01 8.91 13.82
CA HIS A 71 -1.57 9.13 13.93
C HIS A 71 -0.87 9.00 12.58
N HIS A 72 -1.20 7.96 11.81
CA HIS A 72 -0.64 7.73 10.48
C HIS A 72 -0.95 8.89 9.53
N LEU A 73 -2.20 9.31 9.42
CA LEU A 73 -2.62 10.44 8.58
C LEU A 73 -1.89 11.73 8.96
N THR A 74 -1.81 12.03 10.27
CA THR A 74 -1.10 13.22 10.77
C THR A 74 0.38 13.18 10.40
N ARG A 75 1.05 12.06 10.61
CA ARG A 75 2.47 11.88 10.29
C ARG A 75 2.77 12.01 8.80
N CYS A 76 1.85 11.54 7.97
CA CYS A 76 1.98 11.59 6.51
C CYS A 76 1.44 12.90 5.90
N HIS A 77 0.94 13.85 6.72
CA HIS A 77 0.30 15.08 6.27
C HIS A 77 -0.87 14.84 5.30
N LEU A 78 -1.65 13.77 5.56
CA LEU A 78 -2.80 13.38 4.76
C LEU A 78 -4.11 13.76 5.47
N THR A 79 -5.12 14.04 4.66
CA THR A 79 -6.49 14.22 5.13
C THR A 79 -7.33 13.00 4.70
N GLY A 80 -7.86 12.25 5.68
CA GLY A 80 -8.73 11.13 5.40
C GLY A 80 -10.19 11.57 5.29
N VAL A 81 -10.89 11.13 4.25
CA VAL A 81 -12.33 11.36 4.05
C VAL A 81 -13.10 10.17 4.59
N PRO A 82 -13.90 10.32 5.68
CA PRO A 82 -14.69 9.20 6.22
C PRO A 82 -15.77 8.76 5.24
N ARG A 83 -15.83 7.45 4.94
CA ARG A 83 -16.82 6.90 4.01
C ARG A 83 -17.05 5.41 4.28
N ALA A 84 -18.25 4.90 3.99
CA ALA A 84 -18.51 3.47 3.96
C ALA A 84 -17.69 2.84 2.81
N ILE A 85 -17.17 1.63 3.03
CA ILE A 85 -16.26 0.97 2.06
C ILE A 85 -16.92 0.84 0.69
N GLU A 86 -18.20 0.48 0.67
CA GLU A 86 -18.98 0.28 -0.55
C GLU A 86 -19.26 1.58 -1.32
N ALA A 87 -19.10 2.73 -0.66
CA ALA A 87 -19.31 4.06 -1.24
C ALA A 87 -17.99 4.77 -1.61
N MET A 88 -16.84 4.14 -1.34
CA MET A 88 -15.55 4.71 -1.72
C MET A 88 -15.33 4.60 -3.23
N PRO A 89 -14.80 5.65 -3.89
CA PRO A 89 -14.47 5.57 -5.31
C PRO A 89 -13.38 4.53 -5.57
N VAL A 90 -13.42 3.93 -6.75
CA VAL A 90 -12.48 2.91 -7.22
C VAL A 90 -11.89 3.34 -8.57
N PRO A 91 -10.77 2.77 -9.02
CA PRO A 91 -9.99 1.69 -8.42
C PRO A 91 -9.08 2.17 -7.28
N TRP A 92 -8.75 1.29 -6.34
CA TRP A 92 -7.78 1.58 -5.28
C TRP A 92 -6.37 1.17 -5.69
N ILE A 93 -5.38 1.97 -5.29
CA ILE A 93 -3.95 1.68 -5.49
C ILE A 93 -3.46 0.75 -4.38
N LYS A 94 -3.83 1.06 -3.14
CA LYS A 94 -3.54 0.26 -1.95
C LYS A 94 -4.59 0.47 -0.87
N VAL A 95 -4.60 -0.42 0.10
CA VAL A 95 -5.34 -0.28 1.36
C VAL A 95 -4.38 -0.47 2.52
N ILE A 96 -4.59 0.27 3.61
CA ILE A 96 -3.90 0.06 4.88
C ILE A 96 -4.94 -0.34 5.94
N LEU A 97 -4.68 -1.46 6.60
CA LEU A 97 -5.44 -1.93 7.74
C LEU A 97 -4.63 -1.64 9.01
N GLN A 98 -5.26 -1.07 10.03
CA GLN A 98 -4.57 -0.54 11.20
C GLN A 98 -5.18 -1.05 12.52
N HIS A 99 -4.30 -1.42 13.44
CA HIS A 99 -4.70 -1.79 14.79
C HIS A 99 -3.52 -1.58 15.78
N PRO A 100 -3.77 -1.16 17.05
CA PRO A 100 -2.71 -0.99 18.05
C PRO A 100 -2.10 -2.32 18.51
N ASP A 101 -2.78 -3.45 18.33
CA ASP A 101 -2.26 -4.79 18.60
C ASP A 101 -1.75 -5.43 17.31
N PRO A 102 -0.42 -5.67 17.16
CA PRO A 102 0.15 -6.37 16.01
C PRO A 102 -0.37 -7.80 15.83
N GLY A 103 -0.72 -8.48 16.92
CA GLY A 103 -1.26 -9.84 16.88
C GLY A 103 -2.61 -9.90 16.15
N MET A 104 -3.44 -8.88 16.34
CA MET A 104 -4.68 -8.73 15.57
C MET A 104 -4.39 -8.60 14.07
N LEU A 105 -3.43 -7.77 13.68
CA LEU A 105 -3.06 -7.60 12.27
C LEU A 105 -2.42 -8.84 11.66
N GLN A 106 -1.72 -9.67 12.43
CA GLN A 106 -1.22 -10.98 11.96
C GLN A 106 -2.39 -11.94 11.63
N GLN A 107 -3.46 -11.93 12.43
CA GLN A 107 -4.66 -12.70 12.12
C GLN A 107 -5.33 -12.20 10.84
N VAL A 108 -5.42 -10.88 10.67
CA VAL A 108 -5.94 -10.25 9.44
C VAL A 108 -5.08 -10.65 8.23
N GLN A 109 -3.75 -10.58 8.34
CA GLN A 109 -2.84 -10.98 7.28
C GLN A 109 -3.07 -12.44 6.86
N THR A 110 -3.13 -13.34 7.85
CA THR A 110 -3.39 -14.77 7.61
C THR A 110 -4.75 -14.96 6.93
N TYR A 111 -5.78 -14.26 7.40
CA TYR A 111 -7.12 -14.33 6.82
C TYR A 111 -7.11 -13.91 5.34
N VAL A 112 -6.52 -12.74 5.00
CA VAL A 112 -6.48 -12.25 3.61
C VAL A 112 -5.70 -13.20 2.71
N ARG A 113 -4.53 -13.68 3.16
CA ARG A 113 -3.69 -14.62 2.41
C ARG A 113 -4.36 -15.97 2.17
N THR A 114 -5.19 -16.41 3.11
CA THR A 114 -5.92 -17.70 2.98
C THR A 114 -7.12 -17.56 2.05
N GLN A 115 -7.86 -16.45 2.14
CA GLN A 115 -9.06 -16.26 1.35
C GLN A 115 -8.77 -15.89 -0.10
N TRP A 116 -7.72 -15.11 -0.36
CA TRP A 116 -7.41 -14.58 -1.69
C TRP A 116 -5.89 -14.60 -1.98
N PRO A 117 -5.26 -15.78 -2.04
CA PRO A 117 -3.81 -15.93 -2.14
C PRO A 117 -3.23 -15.36 -3.44
N GLU A 118 -4.03 -15.31 -4.51
CA GLU A 118 -3.60 -14.84 -5.82
C GLU A 118 -3.98 -13.39 -6.13
N ASP A 119 -4.76 -12.74 -5.24
CA ASP A 119 -5.27 -11.39 -5.50
C ASP A 119 -4.38 -10.30 -4.89
N TYR A 120 -3.73 -10.61 -3.74
CA TYR A 120 -3.06 -9.58 -2.93
C TYR A 120 -1.65 -9.97 -2.50
N ASP A 121 -0.78 -8.96 -2.44
CA ASP A 121 0.38 -8.95 -1.57
C ASP A 121 -0.01 -8.21 -0.27
N VAL A 122 0.35 -8.81 0.88
CA VAL A 122 -0.03 -8.30 2.20
C VAL A 122 1.20 -8.25 3.09
N THR A 123 1.66 -7.05 3.41
CA THR A 123 2.93 -6.83 4.12
C THR A 123 2.78 -5.81 5.26
N PHE A 124 3.60 -5.95 6.29
CA PHE A 124 3.72 -4.95 7.33
C PHE A 124 4.70 -3.85 6.91
N SER A 125 4.29 -2.59 6.92
CA SER A 125 5.20 -1.44 6.82
C SER A 125 5.71 -0.99 8.20
N ASN A 126 4.97 -1.28 9.25
CA ASN A 126 5.37 -1.26 10.65
C ASN A 126 4.43 -2.19 11.46
N PRO A 127 4.69 -2.46 12.74
CA PRO A 127 3.88 -3.42 13.51
C PRO A 127 2.37 -3.12 13.55
N TYR A 128 1.96 -1.87 13.35
CA TYR A 128 0.58 -1.41 13.48
C TYR A 128 -0.11 -1.10 12.14
N LEU A 129 0.61 -1.25 11.02
CA LEU A 129 0.14 -0.97 9.67
C LEU A 129 0.34 -2.20 8.77
N LEU A 130 -0.76 -2.79 8.35
CA LEU A 130 -0.80 -3.88 7.39
C LEU A 130 -1.25 -3.34 6.04
N GLU A 131 -0.34 -3.34 5.06
CA GLU A 131 -0.61 -2.83 3.72
C GLU A 131 -1.04 -3.96 2.79
N VAL A 132 -2.08 -3.70 2.01
CA VAL A 132 -2.64 -4.58 1.00
C VAL A 132 -2.49 -3.92 -0.36
N THR A 133 -1.74 -4.56 -1.24
CA THR A 133 -1.53 -4.17 -2.65
C THR A 133 -1.99 -5.29 -3.58
N ALA A 134 -2.12 -5.02 -4.85
CA ALA A 134 -2.39 -6.07 -5.82
C ALA A 134 -1.23 -7.07 -5.86
N LYS A 135 -1.53 -8.33 -6.11
CA LYS A 135 -0.51 -9.39 -6.24
C LYS A 135 0.58 -8.98 -7.23
N GLY A 136 1.85 -9.10 -6.83
CA GLY A 136 2.99 -8.67 -7.63
C GLY A 136 3.26 -7.16 -7.62
N ALA A 137 2.50 -6.36 -6.86
CA ALA A 137 2.80 -4.96 -6.60
C ALA A 137 3.57 -4.84 -5.28
N ASN A 138 4.86 -5.11 -5.30
CA ASN A 138 5.75 -5.03 -4.15
C ASN A 138 7.06 -4.33 -4.50
N LYS A 139 7.77 -3.86 -3.49
CA LYS A 139 9.01 -3.07 -3.66
C LYS A 139 10.07 -3.81 -4.47
N GLY A 140 10.29 -5.11 -4.19
CA GLY A 140 11.33 -5.89 -4.85
C GLY A 140 11.10 -6.02 -6.35
N LEU A 141 9.88 -6.39 -6.77
CA LEU A 141 9.55 -6.48 -8.20
C LEU A 141 9.61 -5.11 -8.88
N SER A 142 9.20 -4.05 -8.19
CA SER A 142 9.27 -2.69 -8.72
C SER A 142 10.72 -2.19 -8.88
N VAL A 143 11.63 -2.56 -7.97
CA VAL A 143 13.08 -2.27 -8.13
C VAL A 143 13.62 -2.97 -9.37
N LEU A 144 13.29 -4.24 -9.58
CA LEU A 144 13.71 -4.97 -10.78
C LEU A 144 13.12 -4.36 -12.06
N TRP A 145 11.88 -3.88 -12.01
CA TRP A 145 11.25 -3.18 -13.12
C TRP A 145 12.00 -1.88 -13.46
N VAL A 146 12.29 -1.04 -12.44
CA VAL A 146 13.05 0.22 -12.64
C VAL A 146 14.45 -0.06 -13.16
N ALA A 147 15.15 -1.06 -12.61
CA ALA A 147 16.47 -1.46 -13.08
C ALA A 147 16.46 -1.86 -14.55
N ASN A 148 15.48 -2.68 -14.96
CA ASN A 148 15.32 -3.07 -16.36
C ASN A 148 14.99 -1.86 -17.26
N HIS A 149 14.12 -0.95 -16.80
CA HIS A 149 13.80 0.28 -17.52
C HIS A 149 15.01 1.18 -17.75
N LEU A 150 15.90 1.27 -16.75
CA LEU A 150 17.15 2.03 -16.80
C LEU A 150 18.32 1.24 -17.36
N GLN A 151 18.13 0.00 -17.80
CA GLN A 151 19.18 -0.91 -18.29
C GLN A 151 20.31 -1.16 -17.29
N VAL A 152 19.99 -1.14 -15.99
CA VAL A 152 20.90 -1.46 -14.88
C VAL A 152 20.93 -2.97 -14.70
N LYS A 153 22.11 -3.57 -14.65
CA LYS A 153 22.28 -5.01 -14.41
C LYS A 153 21.95 -5.35 -12.96
N ARG A 154 21.43 -6.56 -12.73
CA ARG A 154 21.05 -7.01 -11.39
C ARG A 154 22.23 -6.98 -10.39
N GLU A 155 23.44 -7.26 -10.84
CA GLU A 155 24.67 -7.23 -10.04
C GLU A 155 25.09 -5.82 -9.57
N ASP A 156 24.54 -4.78 -10.22
CA ASP A 156 24.80 -3.37 -9.90
C ASP A 156 23.69 -2.74 -9.03
N ILE A 157 22.71 -3.55 -8.56
CA ILE A 157 21.61 -3.07 -7.74
C ILE A 157 21.96 -3.23 -6.26
N TYR A 158 21.93 -2.13 -5.53
CA TYR A 158 22.10 -2.10 -4.08
C TYR A 158 20.84 -1.54 -3.43
N CYS A 159 20.23 -2.30 -2.52
CA CYS A 159 19.04 -1.89 -1.77
C CYS A 159 19.37 -1.75 -0.29
N VAL A 160 18.82 -0.70 0.32
CA VAL A 160 18.89 -0.48 1.77
C VAL A 160 17.48 -0.34 2.28
N GLY A 161 17.15 -1.05 3.35
CA GLY A 161 15.83 -1.04 3.97
C GLY A 161 15.91 -1.23 5.48
N ASN A 162 14.81 -1.00 6.17
CA ASN A 162 14.71 -1.13 7.63
C ASN A 162 13.53 -2.00 8.08
N GLY A 163 12.81 -2.62 7.16
CA GLY A 163 11.63 -3.42 7.44
C GLY A 163 11.48 -4.65 6.55
N LEU A 164 10.61 -5.56 6.97
CA LEU A 164 10.32 -6.80 6.23
C LEU A 164 9.71 -6.58 4.84
N ASN A 165 9.12 -5.41 4.61
CA ASN A 165 8.57 -5.02 3.31
C ASN A 165 9.65 -4.52 2.32
N ASP A 166 10.92 -4.46 2.76
CA ASP A 166 12.08 -4.07 1.94
C ASP A 166 12.90 -5.27 1.46
N ILE A 167 12.48 -6.51 1.79
CA ILE A 167 13.13 -7.77 1.44
C ILE A 167 12.46 -8.43 0.24
#